data_b866d871b62fcd256a4d9bbceb2b1c18
#
_entry.id   b866d871b62fcd256a4d9bbceb2b1c18
#
_cell.length_a   1.000
_cell.length_b   1.000
_cell.length_c   1.000
_cell.angle_alpha   90.00
_cell.angle_beta   90.00
_cell.angle_gamma   90.00
#
_symmetry.space_group_name_H-M   'P 1'
#
loop_
_entity.id
_entity.type
_entity.pdbx_description
1 polymer ?
#
loop_
_entity_poly.entity_id
_entity_poly.type
_entity_poly.pdbx_seq_one_letter_code
_entity_poly.pdbx_strand_id
1 'polypeptide(L)'
;RSTALSLGFPISVTRAKKDWPALAVVASYFGQHRSSNSYLYQRLREARGLNYGDYAYIEYFPRGMFQFQPDPNLGRKLQIFQIWIRPVEPQNGHFVLRAALYEYDKLIREGMSQEAFESTRQFLSKYVNVLTATQDDQLGYALDSRYYGIKDFPTYMREQLAKLTLADVNRAIKQYLKSDAMRIAIVTKDAAGLRDAILSNKPSPISYNAPKPKEITDEDKIIEQYKIVVKPGDVTIAPVDKVFQ
;
A
#
# COMPACT_ATOMS: atom_id res chain seq x y z
N ARG A 1 1.64 -15.16 18.47
CA ARG A 1 0.95 -14.94 17.19
C ARG A 1 1.34 -13.55 16.67
N SER A 2 1.18 -13.31 15.39
CA SER A 2 1.72 -12.13 14.68
C SER A 2 0.84 -10.88 14.81
N THR A 3 1.44 -9.73 14.54
CA THR A 3 0.77 -8.46 14.32
C THR A 3 0.45 -8.28 12.84
N ALA A 4 -0.70 -7.67 12.53
CA ALA A 4 -1.09 -7.27 11.19
C ALA A 4 -1.50 -5.80 11.17
N LEU A 5 -1.04 -5.07 10.17
CA LEU A 5 -1.32 -3.65 10.00
C LEU A 5 -2.10 -3.43 8.69
N SER A 6 -3.15 -2.63 8.78
CA SER A 6 -3.91 -2.13 7.64
C SER A 6 -4.04 -0.62 7.78
N LEU A 7 -3.52 0.10 6.80
CA LEU A 7 -3.57 1.55 6.75
C LEU A 7 -4.36 1.96 5.51
N GLY A 8 -5.13 3.04 5.56
CA GLY A 8 -5.83 3.50 4.36
C GLY A 8 -6.79 4.65 4.61
N PHE A 9 -7.35 5.13 3.52
CA PHE A 9 -8.36 6.19 3.51
C PHE A 9 -9.21 6.12 2.24
N PRO A 10 -10.45 6.63 2.26
CA PRO A 10 -11.26 6.74 1.05
C PRO A 10 -10.61 7.64 0.02
N ILE A 11 -10.60 7.20 -1.25
CA ILE A 11 -10.07 7.96 -2.37
C ILE A 11 -11.15 8.12 -3.45
N SER A 12 -11.37 9.34 -3.92
CA SER A 12 -12.41 9.66 -4.93
C SER A 12 -11.90 9.46 -6.37
N VAL A 13 -11.06 8.46 -6.59
CA VAL A 13 -10.49 8.15 -7.90
C VAL A 13 -10.92 6.75 -8.33
N THR A 14 -11.68 6.66 -9.41
CA THR A 14 -12.07 5.42 -10.07
C THR A 14 -11.46 5.35 -11.46
N ARG A 15 -11.57 4.21 -12.14
CA ARG A 15 -11.06 4.03 -13.51
C ARG A 15 -11.60 5.04 -14.52
N ALA A 16 -12.76 5.67 -14.23
CA ALA A 16 -13.32 6.77 -15.03
C ALA A 16 -12.54 8.10 -14.89
N LYS A 17 -11.67 8.23 -13.91
CA LYS A 17 -10.93 9.47 -13.65
C LYS A 17 -9.60 9.51 -14.39
N LYS A 18 -9.25 10.67 -14.92
CA LYS A 18 -8.01 10.92 -15.67
C LYS A 18 -6.75 10.47 -14.91
N ASP A 19 -6.73 10.64 -13.60
CA ASP A 19 -5.55 10.37 -12.77
C ASP A 19 -5.45 8.92 -12.27
N TRP A 20 -6.47 8.08 -12.56
CA TRP A 20 -6.44 6.69 -12.12
C TRP A 20 -5.23 5.90 -12.67
N PRO A 21 -4.82 6.02 -13.96
CA PRO A 21 -3.64 5.32 -14.47
C PRO A 21 -2.34 5.71 -13.76
N ALA A 22 -2.22 6.98 -13.37
CA ALA A 22 -1.07 7.46 -12.59
C ALA A 22 -1.04 6.78 -11.21
N LEU A 23 -2.18 6.72 -10.52
CA LEU A 23 -2.28 6.04 -9.23
C LEU A 23 -2.13 4.52 -9.34
N ALA A 24 -2.52 3.91 -10.47
CA ALA A 24 -2.24 2.49 -10.72
C ALA A 24 -0.74 2.21 -10.80
N VAL A 25 0.03 3.11 -11.44
CA VAL A 25 1.50 3.05 -11.44
C VAL A 25 2.05 3.20 -10.02
N VAL A 26 1.55 4.16 -9.25
CA VAL A 26 1.98 4.38 -7.85
C VAL A 26 1.72 3.14 -6.98
N ALA A 27 0.51 2.57 -7.05
CA ALA A 27 0.17 1.38 -6.27
C ALA A 27 1.03 0.16 -6.66
N SER A 28 1.27 -0.02 -7.95
CA SER A 28 2.14 -1.09 -8.44
C SER A 28 3.59 -0.91 -7.99
N TYR A 29 4.13 0.28 -8.11
CA TYR A 29 5.48 0.60 -7.61
C TYR A 29 5.59 0.40 -6.12
N PHE A 30 4.67 0.98 -5.35
CA PHE A 30 4.77 1.03 -3.89
C PHE A 30 4.53 -0.32 -3.24
N GLY A 31 3.53 -1.10 -3.72
CA GLY A 31 3.17 -2.36 -3.09
C GLY A 31 2.42 -3.34 -3.99
N GLN A 32 2.88 -3.58 -5.23
CA GLN A 32 2.26 -4.59 -6.10
C GLN A 32 2.14 -5.94 -5.37
N HIS A 33 0.95 -6.50 -5.38
CA HIS A 33 0.64 -7.74 -4.69
C HIS A 33 1.59 -8.87 -5.11
N ARG A 34 2.28 -9.47 -4.13
CA ARG A 34 3.24 -10.58 -4.30
C ARG A 34 4.36 -10.31 -5.30
N SER A 35 4.69 -9.04 -5.56
CA SER A 35 5.84 -8.67 -6.38
C SER A 35 7.04 -8.34 -5.50
N SER A 36 8.10 -9.12 -5.65
CA SER A 36 9.39 -8.87 -4.96
C SER A 36 10.05 -7.55 -5.37
N ASN A 37 9.66 -6.98 -6.52
CA ASN A 37 10.20 -5.73 -7.02
C ASN A 37 9.45 -4.50 -6.50
N SER A 38 8.36 -4.68 -5.73
CA SER A 38 7.65 -3.53 -5.17
C SER A 38 8.46 -2.86 -4.05
N TYR A 39 8.30 -1.55 -3.92
CA TYR A 39 9.11 -0.73 -3.04
C TYR A 39 9.03 -1.16 -1.57
N LEU A 40 7.81 -1.30 -1.02
CA LEU A 40 7.65 -1.75 0.36
C LEU A 40 8.24 -3.14 0.61
N TYR A 41 8.07 -4.06 -0.33
CA TYR A 41 8.66 -5.40 -0.24
C TYR A 41 10.18 -5.32 -0.11
N GLN A 42 10.83 -4.52 -0.95
CA GLN A 42 12.28 -4.31 -0.89
C GLN A 42 12.71 -3.68 0.43
N ARG A 43 11.93 -2.70 0.93
CA ARG A 43 12.29 -1.94 2.14
C ARG A 43 12.04 -2.69 3.45
N LEU A 44 10.91 -3.37 3.55
CA LEU A 44 10.48 -4.02 4.80
C LEU A 44 10.89 -5.48 4.85
N ARG A 45 10.69 -6.23 3.77
CA ARG A 45 10.97 -7.66 3.74
C ARG A 45 12.41 -7.96 3.33
N GLU A 46 12.87 -7.57 2.16
CA GLU A 46 14.21 -7.94 1.67
C GLU A 46 15.32 -7.30 2.51
N ALA A 47 15.28 -5.99 2.68
CA ALA A 47 16.31 -5.28 3.43
C ALA A 47 16.31 -5.64 4.92
N ARG A 48 15.11 -5.80 5.53
CA ARG A 48 14.97 -5.91 6.98
C ARG A 48 14.47 -7.26 7.50
N GLY A 49 13.79 -8.05 6.68
CA GLY A 49 13.25 -9.34 7.10
C GLY A 49 12.07 -9.22 8.09
N LEU A 50 11.30 -8.13 8.05
CA LEU A 50 10.32 -7.80 9.09
C LEU A 50 8.99 -8.51 8.94
N ASN A 51 8.63 -8.95 7.73
CA ASN A 51 7.33 -9.52 7.45
C ASN A 51 7.35 -10.38 6.19
N TYR A 52 6.17 -10.90 5.81
CA TYR A 52 6.01 -11.72 4.62
C TYR A 52 5.39 -10.96 3.45
N GLY A 53 4.44 -10.07 3.69
CA GLY A 53 3.69 -9.38 2.65
C GLY A 53 3.47 -7.90 2.92
N ASP A 54 3.80 -7.09 1.92
CA ASP A 54 3.71 -5.64 1.88
C ASP A 54 2.97 -5.24 0.62
N TYR A 55 1.74 -4.76 0.78
CA TYR A 55 0.85 -4.52 -0.36
C TYR A 55 0.25 -3.12 -0.31
N ALA A 56 0.09 -2.50 -1.47
CA ALA A 56 -0.62 -1.24 -1.63
C ALA A 56 -1.65 -1.34 -2.75
N TYR A 57 -2.83 -0.78 -2.54
CA TYR A 57 -3.93 -0.79 -3.49
C TYR A 57 -4.58 0.58 -3.59
N ILE A 58 -5.14 0.88 -4.75
CA ILE A 58 -5.99 2.06 -4.99
C ILE A 58 -7.44 1.68 -5.26
N GLU A 59 -7.75 0.40 -5.24
CA GLU A 59 -9.10 -0.14 -5.36
C GLU A 59 -9.37 -1.08 -4.19
N TYR A 60 -10.62 -1.17 -3.80
CA TYR A 60 -11.05 -2.07 -2.74
C TYR A 60 -10.72 -3.51 -3.09
N PHE A 61 -10.04 -4.19 -2.19
CA PHE A 61 -9.60 -5.57 -2.33
C PHE A 61 -10.09 -6.42 -1.15
N PRO A 62 -11.34 -6.94 -1.20
CA PRO A 62 -11.98 -7.53 -0.02
C PRO A 62 -11.37 -8.84 0.45
N ARG A 63 -10.85 -9.67 -0.45
CA ARG A 63 -10.44 -11.04 -0.14
C ARG A 63 -8.93 -11.28 -0.12
N GLY A 64 -8.12 -10.31 -0.36
CA GLY A 64 -6.66 -10.26 -0.52
C GLY A 64 -5.78 -11.45 -0.14
N MET A 65 -6.15 -12.25 0.86
CA MET A 65 -5.32 -13.38 1.33
C MET A 65 -5.20 -14.53 0.32
N PHE A 66 -6.24 -14.80 -0.43
CA PHE A 66 -6.34 -15.96 -1.33
C PHE A 66 -6.28 -15.61 -2.81
N GLN A 67 -6.25 -14.32 -3.11
CA GLN A 67 -6.23 -13.79 -4.47
C GLN A 67 -4.94 -13.01 -4.72
N PHE A 68 -4.45 -13.08 -5.96
CA PHE A 68 -3.24 -12.37 -6.39
C PHE A 68 -3.53 -10.96 -6.88
N GLN A 69 -4.80 -10.66 -7.16
CA GLN A 69 -5.26 -9.39 -7.71
C GLN A 69 -6.69 -9.11 -7.24
N PRO A 70 -7.14 -7.84 -7.25
CA PRO A 70 -8.53 -7.52 -6.99
C PRO A 70 -9.47 -8.24 -7.96
N ASP A 71 -10.61 -8.73 -7.47
CA ASP A 71 -11.65 -9.28 -8.33
C ASP A 71 -12.15 -8.20 -9.31
N PRO A 72 -12.32 -8.51 -10.58
CA PRO A 72 -13.07 -7.65 -11.49
C PRO A 72 -14.56 -7.67 -11.16
N ASN A 73 -15.33 -6.77 -11.77
CA ASN A 73 -16.77 -6.62 -11.55
C ASN A 73 -17.14 -6.17 -10.12
N LEU A 74 -16.30 -5.34 -9.54
CA LEU A 74 -16.54 -4.67 -8.25
C LEU A 74 -16.61 -3.15 -8.42
N GLY A 75 -17.32 -2.67 -9.45
CA GLY A 75 -17.47 -1.26 -9.76
C GLY A 75 -17.96 -0.43 -8.57
N ARG A 76 -17.26 0.64 -8.21
CA ARG A 76 -17.53 1.50 -7.06
C ARG A 76 -17.44 2.98 -7.44
N LYS A 77 -18.25 3.81 -6.78
CA LYS A 77 -18.19 5.29 -6.92
C LYS A 77 -17.03 5.90 -6.12
N LEU A 78 -16.64 5.25 -5.02
CA LEU A 78 -15.50 5.58 -4.18
C LEU A 78 -14.61 4.35 -4.04
N GLN A 79 -13.32 4.59 -4.03
CA GLN A 79 -12.31 3.55 -3.80
C GLN A 79 -11.60 3.78 -2.47
N ILE A 80 -10.69 2.89 -2.13
CA ILE A 80 -9.89 2.97 -0.91
C ILE A 80 -8.43 2.83 -1.30
N PHE A 81 -7.62 3.85 -0.96
CA PHE A 81 -6.17 3.62 -0.90
C PHE A 81 -5.87 2.83 0.37
N GLN A 82 -5.10 1.76 0.26
CA GLN A 82 -4.76 0.89 1.40
C GLN A 82 -3.34 0.38 1.30
N ILE A 83 -2.73 0.18 2.48
CA ILE A 83 -1.46 -0.50 2.67
C ILE A 83 -1.71 -1.64 3.66
N TRP A 84 -1.27 -2.86 3.33
CA TRP A 84 -1.33 -4.01 4.22
C TRP A 84 0.05 -4.56 4.46
N ILE A 85 0.39 -4.76 5.75
CA ILE A 85 1.68 -5.33 6.16
C ILE A 85 1.41 -6.46 7.14
N ARG A 86 1.76 -7.69 6.78
CA ARG A 86 1.47 -8.89 7.57
C ARG A 86 2.15 -10.17 7.04
N PRO A 87 2.44 -11.17 7.91
CA PRO A 87 2.50 -11.04 9.37
C PRO A 87 3.76 -10.34 9.82
N VAL A 88 3.72 -9.70 10.97
CA VAL A 88 4.86 -9.06 11.64
C VAL A 88 5.01 -9.65 13.04
N GLU A 89 6.21 -9.85 13.53
CA GLU A 89 6.44 -10.24 14.92
C GLU A 89 5.95 -9.13 15.86
N PRO A 90 5.21 -9.46 16.94
CA PRO A 90 4.55 -8.45 17.79
C PRO A 90 5.50 -7.39 18.33
N GLN A 91 6.72 -7.75 18.72
CA GLN A 91 7.72 -6.80 19.23
C GLN A 91 8.19 -5.79 18.18
N ASN A 92 8.07 -6.12 16.90
CA ASN A 92 8.46 -5.26 15.77
C ASN A 92 7.30 -4.39 15.25
N GLY A 93 6.08 -4.58 15.76
CA GLY A 93 4.87 -3.93 15.24
C GLY A 93 4.94 -2.40 15.24
N HIS A 94 5.52 -1.79 16.28
CA HIS A 94 5.68 -0.34 16.36
C HIS A 94 6.72 0.18 15.35
N PHE A 95 7.86 -0.50 15.25
CA PHE A 95 8.88 -0.14 14.25
C PHE A 95 8.34 -0.26 12.83
N VAL A 96 7.66 -1.36 12.50
CA VAL A 96 7.09 -1.59 11.17
C VAL A 96 6.02 -0.56 10.81
N LEU A 97 5.19 -0.14 11.78
CA LEU A 97 4.24 0.96 11.56
C LEU A 97 4.97 2.26 11.19
N ARG A 98 6.02 2.59 11.93
CA ARG A 98 6.86 3.77 11.63
C ARG A 98 7.53 3.67 10.28
N ALA A 99 8.10 2.52 9.95
CA ALA A 99 8.73 2.28 8.66
C ALA A 99 7.75 2.45 7.50
N ALA A 100 6.54 1.91 7.63
CA ALA A 100 5.50 2.07 6.61
C ALA A 100 5.10 3.53 6.40
N LEU A 101 4.90 4.28 7.49
CA LEU A 101 4.55 5.71 7.43
C LEU A 101 5.73 6.55 6.91
N TYR A 102 6.94 6.26 7.33
CA TYR A 102 8.15 6.91 6.85
C TYR A 102 8.33 6.75 5.34
N GLU A 103 8.21 5.52 4.83
CA GLU A 103 8.34 5.24 3.39
C GLU A 103 7.18 5.84 2.59
N TYR A 104 5.98 5.86 3.15
CA TYR A 104 4.83 6.51 2.53
C TYR A 104 5.00 8.03 2.44
N ASP A 105 5.44 8.68 3.51
CA ASP A 105 5.69 10.12 3.51
C ASP A 105 6.88 10.49 2.62
N LYS A 106 7.88 9.61 2.54
CA LYS A 106 8.99 9.75 1.60
C LYS A 106 8.49 9.73 0.15
N LEU A 107 7.59 8.80 -0.19
CA LEU A 107 6.96 8.77 -1.51
C LEU A 107 6.19 10.07 -1.82
N ILE A 108 5.43 10.61 -0.85
CA ILE A 108 4.72 11.88 -1.05
C ILE A 108 5.68 13.04 -1.28
N ARG A 109 6.76 13.10 -0.51
CA ARG A 109 7.75 14.18 -0.56
C ARG A 109 8.59 14.15 -1.82
N GLU A 110 9.11 12.98 -2.18
CA GLU A 110 10.12 12.80 -3.22
C GLU A 110 9.51 12.37 -4.57
N GLY A 111 8.36 11.68 -4.54
CA GLY A 111 7.76 11.08 -5.73
C GLY A 111 8.51 9.83 -6.19
N MET A 112 8.26 9.44 -7.43
CA MET A 112 8.97 8.35 -8.10
C MET A 112 10.14 8.90 -8.92
N SER A 113 11.21 8.10 -9.05
CA SER A 113 12.28 8.36 -10.01
C SER A 113 11.86 8.02 -11.45
N GLN A 114 12.58 8.55 -12.45
CA GLN A 114 12.33 8.22 -13.86
C GLN A 114 12.47 6.71 -14.12
N GLU A 115 13.50 6.09 -13.56
CA GLU A 115 13.76 4.65 -13.71
C GLU A 115 12.62 3.80 -13.12
N ALA A 116 12.20 4.11 -11.89
CA ALA A 116 11.09 3.41 -11.23
C ALA A 116 9.76 3.59 -11.99
N PHE A 117 9.51 4.79 -12.49
CA PHE A 117 8.35 5.06 -13.34
C PHE A 117 8.34 4.22 -14.60
N GLU A 118 9.44 4.25 -15.40
CA GLU A 118 9.51 3.54 -16.68
C GLU A 118 9.40 2.03 -16.49
N SER A 119 10.11 1.46 -15.51
CA SER A 119 10.05 0.02 -15.25
C SER A 119 8.65 -0.42 -14.82
N THR A 120 7.98 0.34 -13.95
CA THR A 120 6.62 0.04 -13.49
C THR A 120 5.60 0.21 -14.60
N ARG A 121 5.72 1.26 -15.41
CA ARG A 121 4.87 1.51 -16.57
C ARG A 121 4.94 0.36 -17.59
N GLN A 122 6.16 -0.10 -17.89
CA GLN A 122 6.39 -1.24 -18.79
C GLN A 122 5.82 -2.55 -18.20
N PHE A 123 6.03 -2.78 -16.91
CA PHE A 123 5.43 -3.92 -16.22
C PHE A 123 3.92 -3.93 -16.36
N LEU A 124 3.23 -2.85 -15.98
CA LEU A 124 1.78 -2.76 -16.05
C LEU A 124 1.23 -2.91 -17.47
N SER A 125 1.92 -2.36 -18.48
CA SER A 125 1.52 -2.49 -19.88
C SER A 125 1.48 -3.95 -20.35
N LYS A 126 2.32 -4.81 -19.77
CA LYS A 126 2.34 -6.26 -20.06
C LYS A 126 1.43 -7.04 -19.11
N TYR A 127 1.37 -6.62 -17.85
CA TYR A 127 0.63 -7.31 -16.80
C TYR A 127 -0.89 -7.30 -17.04
N VAL A 128 -1.40 -6.32 -17.78
CA VAL A 128 -2.81 -6.28 -18.19
C VAL A 128 -3.26 -7.58 -18.90
N ASN A 129 -2.36 -8.27 -19.60
CA ASN A 129 -2.68 -9.56 -20.25
C ASN A 129 -2.88 -10.68 -19.21
N VAL A 130 -2.17 -10.61 -18.08
CA VAL A 130 -2.35 -11.55 -16.97
C VAL A 130 -3.68 -11.28 -16.26
N LEU A 131 -4.02 -10.00 -16.07
CA LEU A 131 -5.28 -9.60 -15.45
C LEU A 131 -6.51 -10.03 -16.24
N THR A 132 -6.37 -10.25 -17.54
CA THR A 132 -7.48 -10.63 -18.44
C THR A 132 -7.24 -11.99 -19.11
N ALA A 133 -6.56 -12.90 -18.41
CA ALA A 133 -6.16 -14.17 -19.00
C ALA A 133 -7.32 -15.17 -19.11
N THR A 134 -8.26 -15.16 -18.17
CA THR A 134 -9.41 -16.08 -18.17
C THR A 134 -10.65 -15.42 -18.76
N GLN A 135 -11.62 -16.22 -19.21
CA GLN A 135 -12.90 -15.71 -19.70
C GLN A 135 -13.69 -14.99 -18.60
N ASP A 136 -13.60 -15.48 -17.36
CA ASP A 136 -14.26 -14.87 -16.20
C ASP A 136 -13.68 -13.48 -15.92
N ASP A 137 -12.35 -13.35 -15.91
CA ASP A 137 -11.68 -12.05 -15.78
C ASP A 137 -12.06 -11.10 -16.92
N GLN A 138 -12.04 -11.58 -18.17
CA GLN A 138 -12.42 -10.79 -19.34
C GLN A 138 -13.85 -10.26 -19.22
N LEU A 139 -14.80 -11.09 -18.81
CA LEU A 139 -16.17 -10.68 -18.58
C LEU A 139 -16.25 -9.64 -17.45
N GLY A 140 -15.61 -9.90 -16.33
CA GLY A 140 -15.58 -8.99 -15.19
C GLY A 140 -15.01 -7.62 -15.54
N TYR A 141 -13.88 -7.57 -16.24
CA TYR A 141 -13.28 -6.30 -16.71
C TYR A 141 -14.12 -5.62 -17.79
N ALA A 142 -14.85 -6.36 -18.64
CA ALA A 142 -15.78 -5.77 -19.60
C ALA A 142 -16.97 -5.08 -18.90
N LEU A 143 -17.52 -5.72 -17.85
CA LEU A 143 -18.59 -5.14 -17.03
C LEU A 143 -18.10 -3.88 -16.30
N ASP A 144 -16.92 -3.92 -15.71
CA ASP A 144 -16.29 -2.74 -15.09
C ASP A 144 -16.06 -1.61 -16.10
N SER A 145 -15.57 -1.94 -17.29
CA SER A 145 -15.33 -0.96 -18.36
C SER A 145 -16.62 -0.24 -18.76
N ARG A 146 -17.71 -1.00 -18.88
CA ARG A 146 -19.05 -0.44 -19.15
C ARG A 146 -19.54 0.43 -17.99
N TYR A 147 -19.36 -0.01 -16.75
CA TYR A 147 -19.75 0.73 -15.56
C TYR A 147 -19.02 2.08 -15.44
N TYR A 148 -17.71 2.10 -15.72
CA TYR A 148 -16.89 3.29 -15.65
C TYR A 148 -16.93 4.15 -16.93
N GLY A 149 -17.55 3.68 -18.01
CA GLY A 149 -17.60 4.41 -19.28
C GLY A 149 -16.25 4.53 -19.96
N ILE A 150 -15.38 3.55 -19.82
CA ILE A 150 -14.08 3.49 -20.47
C ILE A 150 -14.08 2.47 -21.60
N LYS A 151 -13.04 2.49 -22.46
CA LYS A 151 -12.80 1.42 -23.45
C LYS A 151 -12.61 0.08 -22.74
N ASP A 152 -12.54 -1.01 -23.49
CA ASP A 152 -12.13 -2.30 -22.90
C ASP A 152 -10.82 -2.13 -22.13
N PHE A 153 -10.75 -2.78 -20.97
CA PHE A 153 -9.69 -2.51 -19.99
C PHE A 153 -8.26 -2.66 -20.53
N PRO A 154 -7.92 -3.70 -21.31
CA PRO A 154 -6.60 -3.81 -21.93
C PRO A 154 -6.22 -2.65 -22.84
N THR A 155 -7.13 -2.25 -23.73
CA THR A 155 -6.92 -1.10 -24.63
C THR A 155 -6.79 0.20 -23.83
N TYR A 156 -7.70 0.43 -22.89
CA TYR A 156 -7.65 1.58 -22.00
C TYR A 156 -6.30 1.69 -21.29
N MET A 157 -5.84 0.62 -20.64
CA MET A 157 -4.58 0.62 -19.90
C MET A 157 -3.39 0.94 -20.81
N ARG A 158 -3.28 0.27 -21.95
CA ARG A 158 -2.15 0.51 -22.88
C ARG A 158 -2.12 1.93 -23.41
N GLU A 159 -3.27 2.46 -23.81
CA GLU A 159 -3.36 3.83 -24.32
C GLU A 159 -3.04 4.89 -23.25
N GLN A 160 -3.52 4.68 -22.01
CA GLN A 160 -3.27 5.61 -20.92
C GLN A 160 -1.80 5.55 -20.47
N LEU A 161 -1.25 4.36 -20.28
CA LEU A 161 0.13 4.17 -19.88
C LEU A 161 1.12 4.71 -20.94
N ALA A 162 0.80 4.61 -22.23
CA ALA A 162 1.63 5.13 -23.31
C ALA A 162 1.75 6.67 -23.28
N LYS A 163 0.72 7.37 -22.80
CA LYS A 163 0.67 8.84 -22.72
C LYS A 163 1.14 9.40 -21.38
N LEU A 164 1.22 8.54 -20.36
CA LEU A 164 1.51 8.94 -18.99
C LEU A 164 2.96 9.38 -18.86
N THR A 165 3.18 10.49 -18.15
CA THR A 165 4.50 11.02 -17.84
C THR A 165 4.83 10.90 -16.34
N LEU A 166 6.11 10.95 -15.99
CA LEU A 166 6.54 11.02 -14.59
C LEU A 166 5.94 12.24 -13.86
N ALA A 167 5.82 13.37 -14.57
CA ALA A 167 5.22 14.57 -13.99
C ALA A 167 3.75 14.36 -13.61
N ASP A 168 2.98 13.62 -14.43
CA ASP A 168 1.60 13.25 -14.11
C ASP A 168 1.52 12.38 -12.87
N VAL A 169 2.41 11.39 -12.76
CA VAL A 169 2.46 10.48 -11.60
C VAL A 169 2.81 11.24 -10.33
N ASN A 170 3.87 12.06 -10.35
CA ASN A 170 4.31 12.81 -9.17
C ASN A 170 3.30 13.89 -8.77
N ARG A 171 2.58 14.48 -9.72
CA ARG A 171 1.43 15.35 -9.44
C ARG A 171 0.30 14.57 -8.76
N ALA A 172 -0.05 13.39 -9.27
CA ALA A 172 -1.11 12.56 -8.68
C ALA A 172 -0.76 12.10 -7.25
N ILE A 173 0.50 11.72 -6.99
CA ILE A 173 1.00 11.42 -5.64
C ILE A 173 0.68 12.58 -4.70
N LYS A 174 1.12 13.79 -5.02
CA LYS A 174 0.92 14.99 -4.18
C LYS A 174 -0.55 15.37 -4.02
N GLN A 175 -1.37 15.12 -5.03
CA GLN A 175 -2.78 15.48 -5.03
C GLN A 175 -3.62 14.51 -4.19
N TYR A 176 -3.38 13.21 -4.30
CA TYR A 176 -4.28 12.19 -3.77
C TYR A 176 -3.76 11.44 -2.55
N LEU A 177 -2.44 11.30 -2.37
CA LEU A 177 -1.90 10.64 -1.20
C LEU A 177 -1.83 11.62 -0.02
N LYS A 178 -2.47 11.26 1.10
CA LYS A 178 -2.65 12.12 2.27
C LYS A 178 -2.24 11.37 3.54
N SER A 179 -1.21 11.85 4.22
CA SER A 179 -0.76 11.28 5.49
C SER A 179 -1.73 11.59 6.63
N ASP A 180 -2.32 12.78 6.63
CA ASP A 180 -3.25 13.25 7.66
C ASP A 180 -4.64 12.58 7.59
N ALA A 181 -4.99 11.99 6.46
CA ALA A 181 -6.23 11.24 6.27
C ALA A 181 -6.13 9.76 6.64
N MET A 182 -4.93 9.27 6.98
CA MET A 182 -4.66 7.85 7.20
C MET A 182 -5.46 7.30 8.39
N ARG A 183 -6.22 6.22 8.16
CA ARG A 183 -6.82 5.39 9.21
C ARG A 183 -5.99 4.13 9.35
N ILE A 184 -5.77 3.70 10.60
CA ILE A 184 -4.87 2.60 10.90
C ILE A 184 -5.63 1.59 11.76
N ALA A 185 -5.71 0.35 11.28
CA ALA A 185 -6.23 -0.79 12.03
C ALA A 185 -5.08 -1.78 12.29
N ILE A 186 -4.89 -2.14 13.55
CA ILE A 186 -3.82 -3.06 13.95
C ILE A 186 -4.42 -4.21 14.74
N VAL A 187 -4.15 -5.43 14.31
CA VAL A 187 -4.44 -6.64 15.08
C VAL A 187 -3.14 -7.12 15.72
N THR A 188 -3.08 -7.13 17.04
CA THR A 188 -1.87 -7.51 17.78
C THR A 188 -2.22 -8.18 19.10
N LYS A 189 -1.23 -8.86 19.69
CA LYS A 189 -1.39 -9.56 20.99
C LYS A 189 -1.51 -8.57 22.16
N ASP A 190 -0.70 -7.50 22.14
CA ASP A 190 -0.68 -6.46 23.18
C ASP A 190 -1.08 -5.11 22.57
N ALA A 191 -2.39 -4.92 22.45
CA ALA A 191 -2.94 -3.68 21.90
C ALA A 191 -2.74 -2.48 22.85
N ALA A 192 -2.81 -2.70 24.17
CA ALA A 192 -2.64 -1.65 25.14
C ALA A 192 -1.20 -1.12 25.19
N GLY A 193 -0.21 -2.02 25.27
CA GLY A 193 1.20 -1.64 25.26
C GLY A 193 1.60 -0.95 23.95
N LEU A 194 1.09 -1.44 22.81
CA LEU A 194 1.36 -0.80 21.51
C LEU A 194 0.72 0.60 21.44
N ARG A 195 -0.52 0.77 21.87
CA ARG A 195 -1.18 2.10 21.99
C ARG A 195 -0.35 3.07 22.82
N ASP A 196 0.08 2.65 23.99
CA ASP A 196 0.84 3.50 24.92
C ASP A 196 2.21 3.90 24.35
N ALA A 197 2.87 2.97 23.66
CA ALA A 197 4.11 3.24 22.96
C ALA A 197 3.94 4.24 21.79
N ILE A 198 2.85 4.13 21.03
CA ILE A 198 2.51 5.07 19.95
C ILE A 198 2.19 6.45 20.52
N LEU A 199 1.32 6.54 21.52
CA LEU A 199 0.89 7.81 22.13
C LEU A 199 2.03 8.57 22.81
N SER A 200 2.95 7.85 23.47
CA SER A 200 4.13 8.45 24.09
C SER A 200 5.26 8.75 23.11
N ASN A 201 5.11 8.35 21.85
CA ASN A 201 6.19 8.39 20.85
C ASN A 201 7.51 7.75 21.35
N LYS A 202 7.41 6.73 22.23
CA LYS A 202 8.56 5.98 22.70
C LYS A 202 9.35 5.43 21.52
N PRO A 203 10.69 5.55 21.49
CA PRO A 203 11.50 4.93 20.43
C PRO A 203 11.19 3.45 20.26
N SER A 204 11.23 2.98 19.04
CA SER A 204 10.97 1.58 18.68
C SER A 204 12.22 0.94 18.03
N PRO A 205 13.29 0.70 18.80
CA PRO A 205 14.51 0.13 18.28
C PRO A 205 14.26 -1.25 17.68
N ILE A 206 15.00 -1.56 16.62
CA ILE A 206 14.96 -2.85 15.94
C ILE A 206 16.27 -3.61 16.15
N SER A 207 16.19 -4.91 16.25
CA SER A 207 17.35 -5.82 16.27
C SER A 207 17.20 -6.89 15.22
N TYR A 208 18.32 -7.34 14.67
CA TYR A 208 18.38 -8.35 13.61
C TYR A 208 19.19 -9.55 14.05
N ASN A 209 18.80 -10.73 13.60
CA ASN A 209 19.54 -11.97 13.85
C ASN A 209 20.85 -12.08 13.05
N ALA A 210 21.02 -11.23 12.03
CA ALA A 210 22.22 -11.17 11.19
C ALA A 210 22.60 -9.70 10.94
N PRO A 211 23.89 -9.40 10.72
CA PRO A 211 24.34 -8.06 10.38
C PRO A 211 23.60 -7.49 9.17
N LYS A 212 23.29 -6.19 9.23
CA LYS A 212 22.69 -5.44 8.13
C LYS A 212 23.68 -4.42 7.58
N PRO A 213 23.56 -4.03 6.30
CA PRO A 213 24.34 -2.93 5.74
C PRO A 213 24.21 -1.65 6.57
N LYS A 214 25.27 -0.85 6.60
CA LYS A 214 25.33 0.36 7.42
C LYS A 214 24.23 1.36 7.05
N GLU A 215 23.91 1.51 5.77
CA GLU A 215 22.84 2.38 5.27
C GLU A 215 21.46 1.99 5.83
N ILE A 216 21.20 0.70 6.02
CA ILE A 216 19.96 0.21 6.62
C ILE A 216 19.90 0.56 8.10
N THR A 217 20.98 0.29 8.83
CA THR A 217 21.03 0.56 10.28
C THR A 217 21.04 2.05 10.60
N ASP A 218 21.60 2.89 9.74
CA ASP A 218 21.56 4.35 9.92
C ASP A 218 20.15 4.88 9.64
N GLU A 219 19.44 4.38 8.63
CA GLU A 219 18.06 4.74 8.37
C GLU A 219 17.12 4.21 9.49
N ASP A 220 17.40 3.04 10.05
CA ASP A 220 16.62 2.51 11.18
C ASP A 220 16.62 3.43 12.39
N LYS A 221 17.75 4.13 12.67
CA LYS A 221 17.81 5.16 13.72
C LYS A 221 16.88 6.35 13.47
N ILE A 222 16.61 6.66 12.22
CA ILE A 222 15.62 7.69 11.84
C ILE A 222 14.21 7.13 12.02
N ILE A 223 13.97 5.92 11.53
CA ILE A 223 12.66 5.27 11.57
C ILE A 223 12.23 5.00 13.01
N GLU A 224 13.12 4.51 13.89
CA GLU A 224 12.77 4.20 15.29
C GLU A 224 12.25 5.41 16.07
N GLN A 225 12.58 6.61 15.64
CA GLN A 225 12.18 7.88 16.24
C GLN A 225 11.14 8.63 15.39
N TYR A 226 10.71 8.06 14.26
CA TYR A 226 9.74 8.70 13.37
C TYR A 226 8.43 8.97 14.11
N LYS A 227 8.01 10.23 14.17
CA LYS A 227 6.85 10.65 14.96
C LYS A 227 5.55 10.20 14.30
N ILE A 228 4.72 9.51 15.07
CA ILE A 228 3.33 9.21 14.71
C ILE A 228 2.45 10.21 15.45
N VAL A 229 1.79 11.09 14.70
CA VAL A 229 0.94 12.13 15.28
C VAL A 229 -0.47 11.58 15.45
N VAL A 230 -0.78 11.18 16.68
CA VAL A 230 -2.08 10.62 17.05
C VAL A 230 -2.50 11.19 18.40
N LYS A 231 -3.78 11.54 18.57
CA LYS A 231 -4.33 12.00 19.87
C LYS A 231 -4.91 10.84 20.64
N PRO A 232 -4.86 10.85 21.98
CA PRO A 232 -5.45 9.75 22.79
C PRO A 232 -6.91 9.42 22.45
N GLY A 233 -7.73 10.44 22.15
CA GLY A 233 -9.12 10.26 21.77
C GLY A 233 -9.35 9.64 20.39
N ASP A 234 -8.31 9.56 19.55
CA ASP A 234 -8.39 8.97 18.21
C ASP A 234 -8.03 7.48 18.21
N VAL A 235 -7.67 6.91 19.38
CA VAL A 235 -7.28 5.51 19.52
C VAL A 235 -8.33 4.72 20.29
N THR A 236 -8.87 3.69 19.64
CA THR A 236 -9.82 2.75 20.26
C THR A 236 -9.23 1.34 20.26
N ILE A 237 -9.34 0.64 21.39
CA ILE A 237 -9.02 -0.79 21.48
C ILE A 237 -10.35 -1.55 21.53
N ALA A 238 -10.54 -2.44 20.55
CA ALA A 238 -11.67 -3.36 20.52
C ALA A 238 -11.18 -4.78 20.83
N PRO A 239 -11.72 -5.47 21.84
CA PRO A 239 -11.49 -6.90 22.03
C PRO A 239 -11.97 -7.69 20.82
N VAL A 240 -11.22 -8.75 20.43
CA VAL A 240 -11.48 -9.51 19.20
C VAL A 240 -12.88 -10.14 19.21
N ASP A 241 -13.37 -10.58 20.35
CA ASP A 241 -14.71 -11.14 20.56
C ASP A 241 -15.84 -10.13 20.32
N LYS A 242 -15.54 -8.82 20.31
CA LYS A 242 -16.50 -7.74 20.07
C LYS A 242 -16.44 -7.14 18.65
N VAL A 243 -15.50 -7.57 17.83
CA VAL A 243 -15.29 -6.98 16.48
C VAL A 243 -16.42 -7.36 15.50
N PHE A 244 -17.06 -8.51 15.72
CA PHE A 244 -18.10 -9.07 14.83
C PHE A 244 -19.47 -9.22 15.50
N GLN A 245 -19.73 -8.46 16.56
CA GLN A 245 -21.03 -8.40 17.24
C GLN A 245 -21.89 -7.26 16.72
#